data_bed924c32793cbb73bbb24cbe7cb07cd
#
_entry.id   bed924c32793cbb73bbb24cbe7cb07cd
#
_cell.length_a   1.000
_cell.length_b   1.000
_cell.length_c   1.000
_cell.angle_alpha   90.00
_cell.angle_beta   90.00
_cell.angle_gamma   90.00
#
_symmetry.space_group_name_H-M   'P 1'
#
loop_
_entity.id
_entity.type
_entity.pdbx_description
1 polymer ?
#
loop_
_entity_poly.entity_id
_entity_poly.type
_entity_poly.pdbx_seq_one_letter_code
_entity_poly.pdbx_strand_id
1 'polypeptide(L)'
;MKGQQAIDQAVEATLKFREWMIDFFGPALPWFWIISIVISGLLFWGIVYMIINTGFARRKVEHYMDKTGYGDVGKRRHLKAWHKIVERSKQPDETEWKMAILEADKLLDDVLRSSGYNQPTVDDRFNALSMELISNYDQVMQAHEVRGKVSKDPEFSLTHAEAIEILKIYKKALQELGLID
;
A
#
# COMPACT_ATOMS: atom_id res chain seq x y z
N MET A 1 -45.47 47.33 43.18
CA MET A 1 -44.23 48.12 43.15
C MET A 1 -42.97 47.28 43.40
N LYS A 2 -42.90 46.37 44.41
CA LYS A 2 -41.70 45.55 44.69
C LYS A 2 -41.32 44.55 43.59
N GLY A 3 -42.30 44.00 42.86
CA GLY A 3 -42.02 43.03 41.76
C GLY A 3 -41.37 43.67 40.54
N GLN A 4 -41.77 44.92 40.23
CA GLN A 4 -41.19 45.64 39.08
C GLN A 4 -39.71 45.98 39.31
N GLN A 5 -39.39 46.41 40.53
CA GLN A 5 -38.00 46.71 40.92
C GLN A 5 -37.09 45.50 40.91
N ALA A 6 -37.61 44.33 41.27
CA ALA A 6 -36.82 43.08 41.19
C ALA A 6 -36.55 42.66 39.72
N ILE A 7 -37.51 42.87 38.82
CA ILE A 7 -37.33 42.57 37.36
C ILE A 7 -36.29 43.54 36.75
N ASP A 8 -36.39 44.82 37.06
CA ASP A 8 -35.48 45.84 36.54
C ASP A 8 -34.04 45.60 37.04
N GLN A 9 -33.87 45.21 38.31
CA GLN A 9 -32.56 44.83 38.86
C GLN A 9 -32.00 43.58 38.18
N ALA A 10 -32.80 42.54 37.89
CA ALA A 10 -32.39 41.36 37.20
C ALA A 10 -31.98 41.66 35.75
N VAL A 11 -32.74 42.51 35.06
CA VAL A 11 -32.43 42.96 33.70
C VAL A 11 -31.10 43.73 33.68
N GLU A 12 -30.92 44.66 34.63
CA GLU A 12 -29.67 45.43 34.70
C GLU A 12 -28.44 44.56 35.02
N ALA A 13 -28.60 43.56 35.89
CA ALA A 13 -27.54 42.59 36.18
C ALA A 13 -27.16 41.73 34.95
N THR A 14 -28.15 41.30 34.17
CA THR A 14 -27.89 40.53 32.92
C THR A 14 -27.24 41.38 31.86
N LEU A 15 -27.60 42.64 31.74
CA LEU A 15 -26.96 43.57 30.78
C LEU A 15 -25.52 43.85 31.17
N LYS A 16 -25.23 44.13 32.44
CA LYS A 16 -23.87 44.33 32.96
C LYS A 16 -22.99 43.07 32.77
N PHE A 17 -23.55 41.90 33.02
CA PHE A 17 -22.83 40.63 32.78
C PHE A 17 -22.51 40.42 31.30
N ARG A 18 -23.45 40.76 30.43
CA ARG A 18 -23.22 40.66 28.96
C ARG A 18 -22.14 41.65 28.51
N GLU A 19 -22.16 42.88 28.97
CA GLU A 19 -21.16 43.89 28.64
C GLU A 19 -19.77 43.46 29.14
N TRP A 20 -19.68 42.99 30.38
CA TRP A 20 -18.44 42.44 30.93
C TRP A 20 -17.90 41.25 30.10
N MET A 21 -18.77 40.33 29.65
CA MET A 21 -18.37 39.25 28.78
C MET A 21 -17.87 39.75 27.44
N ILE A 22 -18.53 40.72 26.82
CA ILE A 22 -18.11 41.27 25.53
C ILE A 22 -16.77 42.00 25.67
N ASP A 23 -16.56 42.76 26.71
CA ASP A 23 -15.32 43.48 26.97
C ASP A 23 -14.15 42.55 27.29
N PHE A 24 -14.41 41.44 28.00
CA PHE A 24 -13.39 40.49 28.40
C PHE A 24 -13.01 39.56 27.23
N PHE A 25 -13.98 39.02 26.49
CA PHE A 25 -13.75 38.06 25.39
C PHE A 25 -13.63 38.74 24.03
N GLY A 26 -14.19 39.93 23.84
CA GLY A 26 -14.16 40.62 22.54
C GLY A 26 -12.77 40.75 21.92
N PRO A 27 -11.78 41.30 22.66
CA PRO A 27 -10.41 41.42 22.13
C PRO A 27 -9.69 40.07 21.96
N ALA A 28 -10.10 39.05 22.70
CA ALA A 28 -9.49 37.71 22.62
C ALA A 28 -10.05 36.84 21.49
N LEU A 29 -11.30 37.08 21.06
CA LEU A 29 -11.98 36.31 20.01
C LEU A 29 -11.17 36.17 18.70
N PRO A 30 -10.60 37.24 18.13
CA PRO A 30 -9.80 37.10 16.89
C PRO A 30 -8.54 36.26 17.10
N TRP A 31 -7.93 36.35 18.31
CA TRP A 31 -6.76 35.52 18.64
C TRP A 31 -7.09 34.04 18.75
N PHE A 32 -8.24 33.70 19.38
CA PHE A 32 -8.71 32.31 19.43
C PHE A 32 -9.00 31.76 18.04
N TRP A 33 -9.53 32.57 17.15
CA TRP A 33 -9.80 32.15 15.76
C TRP A 33 -8.50 31.87 15.01
N ILE A 34 -7.49 32.74 15.11
CA ILE A 34 -6.17 32.56 14.51
C ILE A 34 -5.50 31.30 15.07
N ILE A 35 -5.49 31.12 16.38
CA ILE A 35 -4.89 29.94 17.04
C ILE A 35 -5.58 28.66 16.57
N SER A 36 -6.92 28.67 16.48
CA SER A 36 -7.68 27.52 15.99
C SER A 36 -7.31 27.14 14.55
N ILE A 37 -7.16 28.12 13.66
CA ILE A 37 -6.74 27.88 12.26
C ILE A 37 -5.33 27.30 12.22
N VAL A 38 -4.39 27.83 13.00
CA VAL A 38 -3.01 27.34 13.05
C VAL A 38 -2.95 25.91 13.54
N ILE A 39 -3.66 25.59 14.63
CA ILE A 39 -3.71 24.23 15.17
C ILE A 39 -4.36 23.28 14.18
N SER A 40 -5.48 23.66 13.55
CA SER A 40 -6.14 22.85 12.52
C SER A 40 -5.23 22.61 11.33
N GLY A 41 -4.50 23.62 10.87
CA GLY A 41 -3.54 23.50 9.78
C GLY A 41 -2.38 22.56 10.10
N LEU A 42 -1.83 22.64 11.31
CA LEU A 42 -0.78 21.74 11.79
C LEU A 42 -1.26 20.30 11.90
N LEU A 43 -2.45 20.07 12.43
CA LEU A 43 -3.05 18.73 12.53
C LEU A 43 -3.34 18.15 11.13
N PHE A 44 -3.88 18.95 10.23
CA PHE A 44 -4.13 18.54 8.86
C PHE A 44 -2.82 18.19 8.14
N TRP A 45 -1.79 19.03 8.27
CA TRP A 45 -0.46 18.75 7.73
C TRP A 45 0.14 17.47 8.31
N GLY A 46 0.03 17.26 9.63
CA GLY A 46 0.50 16.04 10.30
C GLY A 46 -0.20 14.78 9.78
N ILE A 47 -1.51 14.84 9.55
CA ILE A 47 -2.30 13.73 8.98
C ILE A 47 -1.82 13.44 7.54
N VAL A 48 -1.70 14.47 6.71
CA VAL A 48 -1.23 14.32 5.32
C VAL A 48 0.19 13.77 5.27
N TYR A 49 1.09 14.29 6.10
CA TYR A 49 2.45 13.79 6.23
C TYR A 49 2.48 12.32 6.66
N MET A 50 1.68 11.94 7.64
CA MET A 50 1.59 10.56 8.12
C MET A 50 1.05 9.62 7.04
N ILE A 51 0.03 10.04 6.28
CA ILE A 51 -0.54 9.26 5.17
C ILE A 51 0.49 9.02 4.07
N ILE A 52 1.25 10.05 3.70
CA ILE A 52 2.28 9.95 2.64
C ILE A 52 3.46 9.08 3.10
N ASN A 53 3.95 9.30 4.32
CA ASN A 53 5.19 8.67 4.79
C ASN A 53 5.00 7.22 5.27
N THR A 54 3.83 6.86 5.82
CA THR A 54 3.59 5.49 6.33
C THR A 54 3.09 4.50 5.29
N GLY A 55 2.77 4.94 4.06
CA GLY A 55 2.16 4.08 3.04
C GLY A 55 0.82 3.47 3.48
N PHE A 56 0.24 3.96 4.57
CA PHE A 56 -1.00 3.46 5.18
C PHE A 56 -2.20 3.55 4.24
N ALA A 57 -2.25 4.62 3.44
CA ALA A 57 -3.28 4.78 2.41
C ALA A 57 -3.18 3.69 1.34
N ARG A 58 -1.96 3.30 0.95
CA ARG A 58 -1.73 2.25 -0.05
C ARG A 58 -2.25 0.88 0.42
N ARG A 59 -1.96 0.48 1.67
CA ARG A 59 -2.40 -0.81 2.24
C ARG A 59 -3.92 -0.86 2.46
N LYS A 60 -4.53 0.26 2.88
CA LYS A 60 -5.96 0.29 3.19
C LYS A 60 -6.83 0.38 1.93
N VAL A 61 -6.36 1.08 0.90
CA VAL A 61 -7.02 1.13 -0.41
C VAL A 61 -6.97 -0.24 -1.10
N GLU A 62 -5.84 -0.94 -1.03
CA GLU A 62 -5.73 -2.32 -1.55
C GLU A 62 -6.74 -3.27 -0.87
N HIS A 63 -6.86 -3.21 0.45
CA HIS A 63 -7.80 -4.08 1.20
C HIS A 63 -9.29 -3.73 0.99
N TYR A 64 -9.62 -2.47 0.72
CA TYR A 64 -11.00 -2.05 0.38
C TYR A 64 -11.38 -2.37 -1.06
N MET A 65 -10.44 -2.28 -1.99
CA MET A 65 -10.63 -2.65 -3.39
C MET A 65 -10.86 -4.15 -3.56
N ASP A 66 -10.21 -4.99 -2.76
CA ASP A 66 -10.39 -6.45 -2.75
C ASP A 66 -11.80 -6.85 -2.25
N LYS A 67 -12.35 -6.12 -1.28
CA LYS A 67 -13.70 -6.38 -0.73
C LYS A 67 -14.86 -5.92 -1.61
N THR A 68 -14.63 -4.97 -2.51
CA THR A 68 -15.70 -4.35 -3.32
C THR A 68 -15.84 -4.93 -4.73
N GLY A 69 -15.23 -6.08 -5.03
CA GLY A 69 -15.41 -6.77 -6.32
C GLY A 69 -14.61 -6.16 -7.48
N TYR A 70 -13.65 -5.29 -7.20
CA TYR A 70 -12.67 -4.81 -8.18
C TYR A 70 -11.53 -5.83 -8.43
N GLY A 71 -11.84 -7.14 -8.44
CA GLY A 71 -10.89 -8.23 -8.73
C GLY A 71 -10.11 -8.08 -10.04
N ASP A 72 -10.62 -7.25 -10.96
CA ASP A 72 -9.98 -6.92 -12.22
C ASP A 72 -8.77 -5.96 -12.07
N VAL A 73 -8.70 -5.16 -11.01
CA VAL A 73 -7.59 -4.20 -10.78
C VAL A 73 -6.32 -4.90 -10.32
N GLY A 74 -6.44 -5.91 -9.46
CA GLY A 74 -5.31 -6.75 -9.03
C GLY A 74 -4.72 -7.51 -10.21
N LYS A 75 -5.58 -8.18 -10.98
CA LYS A 75 -5.18 -8.93 -12.19
C LYS A 75 -4.48 -8.03 -13.22
N ARG A 76 -5.02 -6.84 -13.50
CA ARG A 76 -4.41 -5.86 -14.42
C ARG A 76 -3.05 -5.37 -13.93
N ARG A 77 -2.87 -5.19 -12.63
CA ARG A 77 -1.58 -4.78 -12.03
C ARG A 77 -0.53 -5.87 -12.22
N HIS A 78 -0.86 -7.13 -11.93
CA HIS A 78 0.04 -8.26 -12.11
C HIS A 78 0.36 -8.49 -13.59
N LEU A 79 -0.63 -8.37 -14.48
CA LEU A 79 -0.42 -8.47 -15.92
C LEU A 79 0.53 -7.36 -16.44
N LYS A 80 0.35 -6.12 -15.96
CA LYS A 80 1.25 -5.01 -16.31
C LYS A 80 2.67 -5.24 -15.80
N ALA A 81 2.82 -5.77 -14.58
CA ALA A 81 4.12 -6.14 -14.02
C ALA A 81 4.78 -7.24 -14.86
N TRP A 82 4.02 -8.26 -15.26
CA TRP A 82 4.51 -9.33 -16.14
C TRP A 82 4.98 -8.79 -17.49
N HIS A 83 4.23 -7.92 -18.14
CA HIS A 83 4.66 -7.30 -19.39
C HIS A 83 6.00 -6.57 -19.26
N LYS A 84 6.21 -5.85 -18.14
CA LYS A 84 7.48 -5.18 -17.88
C LYS A 84 8.63 -6.18 -17.74
N ILE A 85 8.42 -7.34 -17.09
CA ILE A 85 9.40 -8.42 -16.97
C ILE A 85 9.77 -8.97 -18.34
N VAL A 86 8.77 -9.22 -19.19
CA VAL A 86 9.00 -9.70 -20.57
C VAL A 86 9.75 -8.67 -21.40
N GLU A 87 9.44 -7.38 -21.31
CA GLU A 87 10.18 -6.35 -22.04
C GLU A 87 11.64 -6.26 -21.56
N ARG A 88 11.88 -6.41 -20.26
CA ARG A 88 13.23 -6.45 -19.69
C ARG A 88 14.03 -7.66 -20.20
N SER A 89 13.41 -8.82 -20.30
CA SER A 89 14.08 -10.04 -20.78
C SER A 89 14.48 -10.01 -22.26
N LYS A 90 13.93 -9.10 -23.06
CA LYS A 90 14.30 -8.89 -24.46
C LYS A 90 15.56 -8.05 -24.63
N GLN A 91 16.02 -7.38 -23.60
CA GLN A 91 17.23 -6.56 -23.68
C GLN A 91 18.47 -7.44 -23.85
N PRO A 92 19.51 -7.00 -24.58
CA PRO A 92 20.73 -7.78 -24.80
C PRO A 92 21.74 -7.69 -23.64
N ASP A 93 21.25 -7.55 -22.40
CA ASP A 93 22.09 -7.39 -21.21
C ASP A 93 21.77 -8.47 -20.17
N GLU A 94 22.80 -9.16 -19.72
CA GLU A 94 22.69 -10.19 -18.68
C GLU A 94 22.11 -9.65 -17.37
N THR A 95 22.46 -8.42 -17.03
CA THR A 95 21.93 -7.75 -15.83
C THR A 95 20.41 -7.63 -15.91
N GLU A 96 19.88 -7.29 -17.08
CA GLU A 96 18.44 -7.17 -17.31
C GLU A 96 17.74 -8.54 -17.23
N TRP A 97 18.37 -9.62 -17.69
CA TRP A 97 17.82 -10.97 -17.55
C TRP A 97 17.78 -11.42 -16.10
N LYS A 98 18.86 -11.17 -15.34
CA LYS A 98 18.91 -11.43 -13.89
C LYS A 98 17.81 -10.67 -13.16
N MET A 99 17.64 -9.37 -13.48
CA MET A 99 16.57 -8.55 -12.89
C MET A 99 15.18 -9.05 -13.26
N ALA A 100 14.98 -9.53 -14.50
CA ALA A 100 13.70 -10.11 -14.92
C ALA A 100 13.32 -11.35 -14.09
N ILE A 101 14.29 -12.23 -13.80
CA ILE A 101 14.08 -13.40 -12.94
C ILE A 101 13.72 -12.99 -11.50
N LEU A 102 14.45 -12.02 -10.92
CA LEU A 102 14.17 -11.50 -9.57
C LEU A 102 12.77 -10.87 -9.47
N GLU A 103 12.37 -10.12 -10.51
CA GLU A 103 11.04 -9.50 -10.56
C GLU A 103 9.94 -10.56 -10.78
N ALA A 104 10.18 -11.63 -11.55
CA ALA A 104 9.22 -12.71 -11.76
C ALA A 104 8.96 -13.53 -10.49
N ASP A 105 10.02 -13.88 -9.76
CA ASP A 105 9.93 -14.55 -8.47
C ASP A 105 9.16 -13.71 -7.44
N LYS A 106 9.49 -12.42 -7.36
CA LYS A 106 8.76 -11.48 -6.49
C LYS A 106 7.29 -11.34 -6.89
N LEU A 107 6.98 -11.32 -8.18
CA LEU A 107 5.61 -11.25 -8.65
C LEU A 107 4.83 -12.49 -8.23
N LEU A 108 5.41 -13.69 -8.34
CA LEU A 108 4.78 -14.92 -7.87
C LEU A 108 4.57 -14.88 -6.34
N ASP A 109 5.55 -14.41 -5.55
CA ASP A 109 5.40 -14.23 -4.10
C ASP A 109 4.26 -13.25 -3.74
N ASP A 110 4.16 -12.11 -4.42
CA ASP A 110 3.07 -11.14 -4.22
C ASP A 110 1.69 -11.75 -4.52
N VAL A 111 1.65 -12.61 -5.54
CA VAL A 111 0.45 -13.35 -5.92
C VAL A 111 0.06 -14.36 -4.85
N LEU A 112 1.00 -15.16 -4.36
CA LEU A 112 0.76 -16.13 -3.30
C LEU A 112 0.23 -15.46 -2.03
N ARG A 113 0.81 -14.32 -1.65
CA ARG A 113 0.31 -13.51 -0.53
C ARG A 113 -1.14 -13.05 -0.75
N SER A 114 -1.46 -12.58 -1.94
CA SER A 114 -2.82 -12.14 -2.26
C SER A 114 -3.81 -13.30 -2.31
N SER A 115 -3.35 -14.51 -2.60
CA SER A 115 -4.13 -15.75 -2.59
C SER A 115 -4.27 -16.39 -1.20
N GLY A 116 -3.72 -15.76 -0.14
CA GLY A 116 -3.90 -16.21 1.25
C GLY A 116 -2.73 -17.02 1.82
N TYR A 117 -1.64 -17.20 1.08
CA TYR A 117 -0.42 -17.84 1.59
C TYR A 117 0.37 -16.83 2.44
N ASN A 118 0.10 -16.80 3.75
CA ASN A 118 0.62 -15.80 4.69
C ASN A 118 1.83 -16.28 5.52
N GLN A 119 2.59 -17.25 5.02
CA GLN A 119 3.81 -17.74 5.68
C GLN A 119 4.83 -16.60 5.86
N PRO A 120 5.65 -16.62 6.92
CA PRO A 120 6.57 -15.52 7.27
C PRO A 120 7.62 -15.26 6.20
N THR A 121 8.19 -16.32 5.63
CA THR A 121 9.25 -16.21 4.62
C THR A 121 8.74 -16.51 3.21
N VAL A 122 9.51 -16.08 2.20
CA VAL A 122 9.24 -16.39 0.79
C VAL A 122 9.36 -17.88 0.56
N ASP A 123 10.45 -18.49 1.09
CA ASP A 123 10.72 -19.91 0.96
C ASP A 123 9.60 -20.77 1.56
N ASP A 124 9.08 -20.38 2.74
CA ASP A 124 7.94 -21.07 3.37
C ASP A 124 6.67 -20.98 2.54
N ARG A 125 6.43 -19.84 1.86
CA ARG A 125 5.28 -19.69 0.96
C ARG A 125 5.39 -20.57 -0.28
N PHE A 126 6.59 -20.64 -0.88
CA PHE A 126 6.84 -21.52 -2.01
C PHE A 126 6.74 -23.00 -1.60
N ASN A 127 7.24 -23.37 -0.42
CA ASN A 127 7.11 -24.73 0.11
C ASN A 127 5.65 -25.09 0.45
N ALA A 128 4.78 -24.10 0.72
CA ALA A 128 3.36 -24.33 0.95
C ALA A 128 2.56 -24.52 -0.35
N LEU A 129 3.14 -24.24 -1.51
CA LEU A 129 2.56 -24.64 -2.80
C LEU A 129 2.52 -26.17 -2.89
N SER A 130 1.51 -26.69 -3.56
CA SER A 130 1.38 -28.12 -3.83
C SER A 130 1.27 -28.36 -5.33
N MET A 131 1.59 -29.59 -5.74
CA MET A 131 1.37 -30.05 -7.13
C MET A 131 -0.11 -30.02 -7.55
N GLU A 132 -1.03 -29.98 -6.58
CA GLU A 132 -2.46 -29.83 -6.86
C GLU A 132 -2.83 -28.42 -7.32
N LEU A 133 -2.04 -27.43 -6.90
CA LEU A 133 -2.28 -26.02 -7.23
C LEU A 133 -1.61 -25.59 -8.53
N ILE A 134 -0.36 -26.05 -8.76
CA ILE A 134 0.42 -25.76 -9.98
C ILE A 134 1.06 -27.04 -10.49
N SER A 135 0.83 -27.34 -11.76
CA SER A 135 1.31 -28.60 -12.38
C SER A 135 2.83 -28.67 -12.54
N ASN A 136 3.51 -27.52 -12.53
CA ASN A 136 4.95 -27.39 -12.69
C ASN A 136 5.69 -27.03 -11.39
N TYR A 137 5.18 -27.46 -10.23
CA TYR A 137 5.73 -27.17 -8.90
C TYR A 137 7.25 -27.37 -8.81
N ASP A 138 7.76 -28.55 -9.19
CA ASP A 138 9.20 -28.87 -9.10
C ASP A 138 10.06 -27.90 -9.94
N GLN A 139 9.56 -27.49 -11.11
CA GLN A 139 10.23 -26.53 -11.97
C GLN A 139 10.25 -25.12 -11.33
N VAL A 140 9.16 -24.73 -10.69
CA VAL A 140 9.08 -23.45 -9.96
C VAL A 140 10.06 -23.42 -8.80
N MET A 141 10.19 -24.52 -8.05
CA MET A 141 11.18 -24.62 -6.97
C MET A 141 12.61 -24.51 -7.50
N GLN A 142 12.93 -25.18 -8.62
CA GLN A 142 14.24 -25.04 -9.28
C GLN A 142 14.49 -23.58 -9.75
N ALA A 143 13.50 -22.93 -10.34
CA ALA A 143 13.61 -21.53 -10.76
C ALA A 143 13.86 -20.60 -9.56
N HIS A 144 13.19 -20.85 -8.43
CA HIS A 144 13.40 -20.13 -7.19
C HIS A 144 14.81 -20.32 -6.63
N GLU A 145 15.38 -21.53 -6.69
CA GLU A 145 16.78 -21.78 -6.33
C GLU A 145 17.75 -20.99 -7.21
N VAL A 146 17.51 -20.97 -8.54
CA VAL A 146 18.32 -20.16 -9.48
C VAL A 146 18.22 -18.67 -9.14
N ARG A 147 17.04 -18.17 -8.83
CA ARG A 147 16.87 -16.81 -8.31
C ARG A 147 17.72 -16.55 -7.06
N GLY A 148 17.80 -17.54 -6.16
CA GLY A 148 18.67 -17.48 -4.98
C GLY A 148 20.15 -17.32 -5.34
N LYS A 149 20.64 -18.05 -6.35
CA LYS A 149 22.02 -17.93 -6.88
C LYS A 149 22.24 -16.56 -7.50
N VAL A 150 21.35 -16.11 -8.38
CA VAL A 150 21.40 -14.77 -9.00
C VAL A 150 21.46 -13.64 -7.97
N SER A 151 20.78 -13.80 -6.85
CA SER A 151 20.75 -12.76 -5.80
C SER A 151 21.98 -12.75 -4.90
N LYS A 152 22.64 -13.90 -4.71
CA LYS A 152 23.73 -14.07 -3.74
C LYS A 152 25.12 -14.06 -4.38
N ASP A 153 25.23 -14.44 -5.64
CA ASP A 153 26.49 -14.60 -6.35
C ASP A 153 26.56 -13.61 -7.52
N PRO A 154 27.34 -12.53 -7.42
CA PRO A 154 27.53 -11.56 -8.51
C PRO A 154 28.19 -12.17 -9.75
N GLU A 155 29.04 -13.21 -9.57
CA GLU A 155 29.77 -13.90 -10.66
C GLU A 155 28.93 -14.99 -11.35
N PHE A 156 27.73 -15.28 -10.83
CA PHE A 156 26.83 -16.24 -11.47
C PHE A 156 26.45 -15.74 -12.85
N SER A 157 26.88 -16.46 -13.89
CA SER A 157 26.56 -16.14 -15.28
C SER A 157 25.28 -16.84 -15.73
N LEU A 158 24.51 -16.14 -16.55
CA LEU A 158 23.22 -16.61 -17.05
C LEU A 158 23.16 -16.34 -18.56
N THR A 159 22.85 -17.36 -19.32
CA THR A 159 22.58 -17.20 -20.76
C THR A 159 21.16 -16.69 -20.99
N HIS A 160 20.95 -16.01 -22.12
CA HIS A 160 19.59 -15.55 -22.50
C HIS A 160 18.59 -16.71 -22.63
N ALA A 161 19.05 -17.87 -23.17
CA ALA A 161 18.21 -19.06 -23.32
C ALA A 161 17.72 -19.59 -21.94
N GLU A 162 18.63 -19.70 -20.98
CA GLU A 162 18.30 -20.11 -19.61
C GLU A 162 17.33 -19.12 -18.93
N ALA A 163 17.57 -17.82 -19.10
CA ALA A 163 16.67 -16.80 -18.55
C ALA A 163 15.24 -16.92 -19.11
N ILE A 164 15.11 -17.12 -20.41
CA ILE A 164 13.81 -17.31 -21.07
C ILE A 164 13.13 -18.60 -20.59
N GLU A 165 13.87 -19.69 -20.38
CA GLU A 165 13.32 -20.95 -19.84
C GLU A 165 12.77 -20.75 -18.41
N ILE A 166 13.53 -20.08 -17.55
CA ILE A 166 13.10 -19.76 -16.18
C ILE A 166 11.84 -18.89 -16.20
N LEU A 167 11.80 -17.87 -17.06
CA LEU A 167 10.61 -17.01 -17.18
C LEU A 167 9.38 -17.75 -17.70
N LYS A 168 9.55 -18.76 -18.60
CA LYS A 168 8.44 -19.62 -19.02
C LYS A 168 7.87 -20.45 -17.87
N ILE A 169 8.73 -20.92 -16.96
CA ILE A 169 8.31 -21.66 -15.76
C ILE A 169 7.42 -20.77 -14.88
N TYR A 170 7.87 -19.54 -14.57
CA TYR A 170 7.07 -18.58 -13.80
C TYR A 170 5.78 -18.19 -14.52
N LYS A 171 5.83 -17.98 -15.84
CA LYS A 171 4.64 -17.70 -16.65
C LYS A 171 3.59 -18.79 -16.47
N LYS A 172 3.98 -20.06 -16.62
CA LYS A 172 3.07 -21.19 -16.49
C LYS A 172 2.42 -21.23 -15.13
N ALA A 173 3.18 -21.04 -14.05
CA ALA A 173 2.65 -20.99 -12.70
C ALA A 173 1.63 -19.83 -12.52
N LEU A 174 1.95 -18.64 -13.03
CA LEU A 174 1.05 -17.47 -12.98
C LEU A 174 -0.22 -17.66 -13.82
N GLN A 175 -0.14 -18.41 -14.93
CA GLN A 175 -1.30 -18.78 -15.74
C GLN A 175 -2.22 -19.77 -14.99
N GLU A 176 -1.67 -20.79 -14.36
CA GLU A 176 -2.44 -21.75 -13.57
C GLU A 176 -3.11 -21.11 -12.36
N LEU A 177 -2.49 -20.07 -11.77
CA LEU A 177 -3.09 -19.21 -10.74
C LEU A 177 -4.13 -18.20 -11.29
N GLY A 178 -4.39 -18.19 -12.60
CA GLY A 178 -5.42 -17.38 -13.25
C GLY A 178 -5.10 -15.88 -13.38
N LEU A 179 -3.81 -15.52 -13.34
CA LEU A 179 -3.36 -14.12 -13.33
C LEU A 179 -2.91 -13.60 -14.69
N ILE A 180 -2.49 -14.50 -15.56
CA ILE A 180 -2.06 -14.23 -16.93
C ILE A 180 -2.81 -15.19 -17.85
N ASP A 181 -3.22 -14.72 -19.00
CA ASP A 181 -3.85 -15.55 -20.04
C ASP A 181 -2.80 -16.16 -20.94
#